data_696948a334aaba2d3814d2f5e28b3852
#
_entry.id   696948a334aaba2d3814d2f5e28b3852
#
_cell.length_a   1.000
_cell.length_b   1.000
_cell.length_c   1.000
_cell.angle_alpha   90.00
_cell.angle_beta   90.00
_cell.angle_gamma   90.00
#
_symmetry.space_group_name_H-M   'P 1'
#
loop_
_entity.id
_entity.type
_entity.pdbx_description
1 polymer ?
#
loop_
_entity_poly.entity_id
_entity_poly.type
_entity_poly.pdbx_seq_one_letter_code
_entity_poly.pdbx_strand_id
1 'polypeptide(L)'
;LETIKDILEIEDSGDFDQAFESYNRLYQTNPSDFEIWKHFYFFLWTAIEDASSEFHERISLRQKLQEMYEDGKKRFQNYTEFKFIAGWTVSIFPYEYGNYEDLEREGNELLRQANQEQPDDKIYRMVYLGSFDSDKEEYRQAELEASPVVMKRFQGPGLLNRYFRQVLNRKK
;
A
#
# COMPACT_ATOMS: atom_id res chain seq x y z
N LEU A 1 2.01 -24.53 -10.02
CA LEU A 1 1.92 -23.83 -8.74
C LEU A 1 1.74 -22.33 -8.97
N GLU A 2 0.66 -21.78 -8.46
CA GLU A 2 0.35 -20.35 -8.61
C GLU A 2 1.35 -19.49 -7.83
N THR A 3 1.85 -18.43 -8.48
CA THR A 3 2.82 -17.50 -7.87
C THR A 3 2.22 -16.11 -7.79
N ILE A 4 2.90 -15.24 -7.02
CA ILE A 4 2.49 -13.82 -6.94
C ILE A 4 2.46 -13.17 -8.34
N LYS A 5 3.40 -13.51 -9.21
CA LYS A 5 3.44 -12.99 -10.57
C LYS A 5 2.17 -13.33 -11.35
N ASP A 6 1.68 -14.55 -11.22
CA ASP A 6 0.44 -14.97 -11.88
C ASP A 6 -0.74 -14.12 -11.40
N ILE A 7 -0.79 -13.84 -10.09
CA ILE A 7 -1.87 -13.05 -9.51
C ILE A 7 -1.80 -11.59 -9.98
N LEU A 8 -0.60 -11.03 -10.10
CA LEU A 8 -0.46 -9.65 -10.60
C LEU A 8 -0.98 -9.51 -12.03
N GLU A 9 -0.83 -10.53 -12.84
CA GLU A 9 -1.41 -10.56 -14.19
C GLU A 9 -2.95 -10.62 -14.14
N ILE A 10 -3.51 -11.38 -13.19
CA ILE A 10 -4.96 -11.42 -12.97
C ILE A 10 -5.47 -10.04 -12.53
N GLU A 11 -4.75 -9.38 -11.62
CA GLU A 11 -5.09 -8.00 -11.21
C GLU A 11 -5.17 -7.08 -12.42
N ASP A 12 -4.19 -7.14 -13.29
CA ASP A 12 -4.13 -6.29 -14.48
C ASP A 12 -5.25 -6.58 -15.47
N SER A 13 -5.82 -7.79 -15.44
CA SER A 13 -6.99 -8.14 -16.24
C SER A 13 -8.30 -7.55 -15.70
N GLY A 14 -8.31 -7.11 -14.45
CA GLY A 14 -9.49 -6.53 -13.80
C GLY A 14 -10.44 -7.56 -13.19
N ASP A 15 -10.07 -8.81 -13.12
CA ASP A 15 -10.91 -9.85 -12.52
C ASP A 15 -10.70 -9.89 -11.00
N PHE A 16 -11.48 -9.08 -10.26
CA PHE A 16 -11.38 -9.01 -8.81
C PHE A 16 -11.67 -10.33 -8.11
N ASP A 17 -12.64 -11.09 -8.61
CA ASP A 17 -13.01 -12.36 -7.99
C ASP A 17 -11.88 -13.36 -8.07
N GLN A 18 -11.31 -13.54 -9.25
CA GLN A 18 -10.22 -14.47 -9.44
C GLN A 18 -8.98 -14.05 -8.67
N ALA A 19 -8.66 -12.75 -8.70
CA ALA A 19 -7.51 -12.22 -7.95
C ALA A 19 -7.68 -12.49 -6.45
N PHE A 20 -8.87 -12.22 -5.89
CA PHE A 20 -9.13 -12.48 -4.48
C PHE A 20 -8.95 -13.94 -4.11
N GLU A 21 -9.55 -14.84 -4.89
CA GLU A 21 -9.45 -16.28 -4.62
C GLU A 21 -7.98 -16.75 -4.65
N SER A 22 -7.23 -16.29 -5.64
CA SER A 22 -5.82 -16.65 -5.78
C SER A 22 -4.98 -16.11 -4.64
N TYR A 23 -5.16 -14.85 -4.26
CA TYR A 23 -4.47 -14.27 -3.11
C TYR A 23 -4.79 -15.00 -1.82
N ASN A 24 -6.07 -15.29 -1.61
CA ASN A 24 -6.50 -15.93 -0.37
C ASN A 24 -5.84 -17.31 -0.22
N ARG A 25 -5.81 -18.10 -1.28
CA ARG A 25 -5.13 -19.39 -1.28
C ARG A 25 -3.63 -19.25 -1.00
N LEU A 26 -2.98 -18.34 -1.71
CA LEU A 26 -1.54 -18.17 -1.59
C LEU A 26 -1.15 -17.65 -0.20
N TYR A 27 -1.92 -16.72 0.34
CA TYR A 27 -1.66 -16.16 1.66
C TYR A 27 -1.87 -17.20 2.78
N GLN A 28 -2.90 -18.02 2.68
CA GLN A 28 -3.18 -19.05 3.68
C GLN A 28 -2.02 -20.03 3.83
N THR A 29 -1.33 -20.34 2.75
CA THR A 29 -0.20 -21.27 2.78
C THR A 29 1.13 -20.58 3.07
N ASN A 30 1.20 -19.25 2.93
CA ASN A 30 2.44 -18.48 3.11
C ASN A 30 2.21 -17.20 3.93
N PRO A 31 1.66 -17.31 5.15
CA PRO A 31 1.25 -16.11 5.90
C PRO A 31 2.41 -15.25 6.39
N SER A 32 3.64 -15.76 6.34
CA SER A 32 4.84 -15.02 6.76
C SER A 32 5.58 -14.40 5.59
N ASP A 33 5.06 -14.51 4.37
CA ASP A 33 5.68 -13.90 3.19
C ASP A 33 5.20 -12.46 3.03
N PHE A 34 6.11 -11.51 3.22
CA PHE A 34 5.77 -10.09 3.17
C PHE A 34 5.30 -9.65 1.78
N GLU A 35 5.90 -10.17 0.70
CA GLU A 35 5.51 -9.79 -0.66
C GLU A 35 4.07 -10.20 -0.96
N ILE A 36 3.67 -11.39 -0.53
CA ILE A 36 2.30 -11.86 -0.70
C ILE A 36 1.35 -10.98 0.12
N TRP A 37 1.68 -10.73 1.38
CA TRP A 37 0.87 -9.86 2.23
C TRP A 37 0.71 -8.47 1.60
N LYS A 38 1.80 -7.88 1.16
CA LYS A 38 1.84 -6.52 0.61
C LYS A 38 0.89 -6.37 -0.58
N HIS A 39 1.02 -7.26 -1.55
CA HIS A 39 0.20 -7.18 -2.75
C HIS A 39 -1.27 -7.52 -2.47
N PHE A 40 -1.54 -8.51 -1.63
CA PHE A 40 -2.91 -8.86 -1.25
C PHE A 40 -3.59 -7.73 -0.50
N TYR A 41 -2.93 -7.19 0.50
CA TYR A 41 -3.43 -6.07 1.29
C TYR A 41 -3.72 -4.86 0.40
N PHE A 42 -2.81 -4.52 -0.47
CA PHE A 42 -2.98 -3.37 -1.38
C PHE A 42 -4.11 -3.60 -2.38
N PHE A 43 -4.25 -4.81 -2.88
CA PHE A 43 -5.38 -5.20 -3.72
C PHE A 43 -6.72 -4.94 -3.01
N LEU A 44 -6.85 -5.35 -1.76
CA LEU A 44 -8.07 -5.12 -0.97
C LEU A 44 -8.33 -3.63 -0.78
N TRP A 45 -7.28 -2.86 -0.56
CA TRP A 45 -7.40 -1.42 -0.38
C TRP A 45 -7.90 -0.73 -1.66
N THR A 46 -7.36 -1.08 -2.82
CA THR A 46 -7.83 -0.50 -4.08
C THR A 46 -9.26 -0.94 -4.41
N ALA A 47 -9.65 -2.14 -4.02
CA ALA A 47 -10.98 -2.66 -4.25
C ALA A 47 -12.08 -1.84 -3.57
N ILE A 48 -11.75 -1.10 -2.51
CA ILE A 48 -12.72 -0.23 -1.83
C ILE A 48 -13.36 0.74 -2.84
N GLU A 49 -12.57 1.33 -3.72
CA GLU A 49 -13.08 2.27 -4.72
C GLU A 49 -13.42 1.60 -6.04
N ASP A 50 -12.68 0.57 -6.42
CA ASP A 50 -12.71 0.05 -7.80
C ASP A 50 -13.62 -1.15 -8.00
N ALA A 51 -13.96 -1.89 -6.93
CA ALA A 51 -14.77 -3.10 -7.04
C ALA A 51 -16.26 -2.82 -6.88
N SER A 52 -17.08 -3.73 -7.40
CA SER A 52 -18.54 -3.62 -7.31
C SER A 52 -19.06 -3.81 -5.89
N SER A 53 -20.30 -3.34 -5.64
CA SER A 53 -20.98 -3.57 -4.36
C SER A 53 -21.15 -5.05 -4.05
N GLU A 54 -21.40 -5.87 -5.07
CA GLU A 54 -21.52 -7.32 -4.92
C GLU A 54 -20.22 -7.93 -4.40
N PHE A 55 -19.08 -7.50 -4.95
CA PHE A 55 -17.78 -7.96 -4.48
C PHE A 55 -17.54 -7.56 -3.02
N HIS A 56 -17.84 -6.29 -2.66
CA HIS A 56 -17.70 -5.81 -1.28
C HIS A 56 -18.47 -6.70 -0.30
N GLU A 57 -19.72 -7.02 -0.63
CA GLU A 57 -20.57 -7.82 0.26
C GLU A 57 -20.12 -9.27 0.32
N ARG A 58 -19.80 -9.86 -0.83
CA ARG A 58 -19.47 -11.28 -0.90
C ARG A 58 -18.23 -11.64 -0.09
N ILE A 59 -17.20 -10.80 -0.11
CA ILE A 59 -15.97 -11.08 0.62
C ILE A 59 -15.90 -10.37 1.98
N SER A 60 -16.90 -9.56 2.33
CA SER A 60 -16.85 -8.69 3.50
C SER A 60 -15.58 -7.82 3.46
N LEU A 61 -15.44 -7.04 2.40
CA LEU A 61 -14.20 -6.36 2.04
C LEU A 61 -13.61 -5.53 3.17
N ARG A 62 -14.44 -4.70 3.81
CA ARG A 62 -13.97 -3.83 4.90
C ARG A 62 -13.38 -4.63 6.07
N GLN A 63 -14.09 -5.67 6.48
CA GLN A 63 -13.62 -6.55 7.54
C GLN A 63 -12.35 -7.25 7.14
N LYS A 64 -12.27 -7.76 5.91
CA LYS A 64 -11.07 -8.44 5.41
C LYS A 64 -9.87 -7.51 5.36
N LEU A 65 -10.08 -6.26 4.94
CA LEU A 65 -9.02 -5.25 4.93
C LEU A 65 -8.49 -5.00 6.34
N GLN A 66 -9.40 -4.84 7.31
CA GLN A 66 -9.02 -4.63 8.71
C GLN A 66 -8.25 -5.82 9.28
N GLU A 67 -8.69 -7.04 8.98
CA GLU A 67 -7.99 -8.26 9.41
C GLU A 67 -6.58 -8.33 8.83
N MET A 68 -6.43 -8.01 7.55
CA MET A 68 -5.12 -8.02 6.88
C MET A 68 -4.19 -6.95 7.45
N TYR A 69 -4.73 -5.79 7.81
CA TYR A 69 -3.94 -4.74 8.46
C TYR A 69 -3.43 -5.21 9.83
N GLU A 70 -4.30 -5.80 10.63
CA GLU A 70 -3.91 -6.32 11.95
C GLU A 70 -2.88 -7.45 11.84
N ASP A 71 -3.04 -8.35 10.87
CA ASP A 71 -2.06 -9.40 10.59
C ASP A 71 -0.69 -8.78 10.23
N GLY A 72 -0.71 -7.77 9.37
CA GLY A 72 0.51 -7.07 8.97
C GLY A 72 1.22 -6.42 10.14
N LYS A 73 0.46 -5.78 11.04
CA LYS A 73 1.02 -5.16 12.25
C LYS A 73 1.71 -6.20 13.15
N LYS A 74 1.12 -7.39 13.26
CA LYS A 74 1.69 -8.45 14.09
C LYS A 74 2.94 -9.07 13.47
N ARG A 75 2.92 -9.31 12.18
CA ARG A 75 3.98 -10.09 11.51
C ARG A 75 5.11 -9.24 10.95
N PHE A 76 4.81 -8.02 10.49
CA PHE A 76 5.74 -7.22 9.69
C PHE A 76 6.03 -5.84 10.28
N GLN A 77 5.74 -5.63 11.57
CA GLN A 77 5.93 -4.32 12.21
C GLN A 77 7.37 -3.81 12.15
N ASN A 78 8.34 -4.69 12.01
CA ASN A 78 9.75 -4.30 11.92
C ASN A 78 10.23 -4.02 10.50
N TYR A 79 9.37 -4.22 9.50
CA TYR A 79 9.70 -3.94 8.11
C TYR A 79 9.40 -2.47 7.81
N THR A 80 10.40 -1.73 7.36
CA THR A 80 10.20 -0.32 6.99
C THR A 80 9.20 -0.20 5.85
N GLU A 81 9.26 -1.10 4.88
CA GLU A 81 8.30 -1.11 3.76
C GLU A 81 6.87 -1.33 4.24
N PHE A 82 6.66 -2.18 5.26
CA PHE A 82 5.33 -2.31 5.88
C PHE A 82 4.84 -0.97 6.39
N LYS A 83 5.69 -0.24 7.10
CA LYS A 83 5.32 1.06 7.67
C LYS A 83 4.94 2.06 6.59
N PHE A 84 5.64 2.03 5.47
CA PHE A 84 5.29 2.90 4.34
C PHE A 84 3.95 2.51 3.72
N ILE A 85 3.73 1.25 3.40
CA ILE A 85 2.49 0.78 2.76
C ILE A 85 1.28 0.99 3.68
N ALA A 86 1.40 0.58 4.94
CA ALA A 86 0.33 0.75 5.92
C ALA A 86 0.09 2.22 6.22
N GLY A 87 1.14 3.00 6.41
CA GLY A 87 1.03 4.43 6.66
C GLY A 87 0.33 5.15 5.53
N TRP A 88 0.67 4.84 4.29
CA TRP A 88 0.03 5.41 3.11
C TRP A 88 -1.47 5.09 3.07
N THR A 89 -1.81 3.81 3.14
CA THR A 89 -3.19 3.36 2.96
C THR A 89 -4.10 3.82 4.11
N VAL A 90 -3.63 3.72 5.34
CA VAL A 90 -4.41 4.12 6.52
C VAL A 90 -4.61 5.63 6.59
N SER A 91 -3.60 6.42 6.22
CA SER A 91 -3.71 7.88 6.26
C SER A 91 -4.68 8.43 5.19
N ILE A 92 -4.83 7.73 4.07
CA ILE A 92 -5.73 8.18 2.99
C ILE A 92 -7.19 7.81 3.29
N PHE A 93 -7.45 6.60 3.78
CA PHE A 93 -8.81 6.15 4.11
C PHE A 93 -8.91 5.69 5.58
N PRO A 94 -8.63 6.57 6.56
CA PRO A 94 -8.61 6.14 7.96
C PRO A 94 -9.96 5.60 8.45
N TYR A 95 -11.06 6.12 7.92
CA TYR A 95 -12.41 5.68 8.31
C TYR A 95 -12.72 4.22 7.91
N GLU A 96 -11.96 3.66 6.97
CA GLU A 96 -12.14 2.25 6.61
C GLU A 96 -11.54 1.30 7.66
N TYR A 97 -10.70 1.82 8.55
CA TYR A 97 -10.00 1.03 9.56
C TYR A 97 -10.54 1.24 10.99
N GLY A 98 -11.22 2.36 11.24
CA GLY A 98 -11.74 2.67 12.56
C GLY A 98 -12.00 4.15 12.74
N ASN A 99 -11.71 4.67 13.95
CA ASN A 99 -11.89 6.09 14.24
C ASN A 99 -10.98 6.95 13.38
N TYR A 100 -11.56 7.91 12.68
CA TYR A 100 -10.86 8.73 11.68
C TYR A 100 -9.61 9.41 12.26
N GLU A 101 -9.75 10.12 13.37
CA GLU A 101 -8.65 10.91 13.93
C GLU A 101 -7.52 10.01 14.43
N ASP A 102 -7.86 8.91 15.10
CA ASP A 102 -6.88 7.99 15.66
C ASP A 102 -6.10 7.29 14.54
N LEU A 103 -6.81 6.83 13.51
CA LEU A 103 -6.19 6.09 12.41
C LEU A 103 -5.39 7.02 11.50
N GLU A 104 -5.86 8.25 11.25
CA GLU A 104 -5.06 9.23 10.51
C GLU A 104 -3.72 9.49 11.21
N ARG A 105 -3.78 9.66 12.52
CA ARG A 105 -2.56 9.85 13.33
C ARG A 105 -1.65 8.63 13.28
N GLU A 106 -2.22 7.42 13.39
CA GLU A 106 -1.45 6.17 13.28
C GLU A 106 -0.78 6.05 11.92
N GLY A 107 -1.51 6.32 10.84
CA GLY A 107 -0.96 6.28 9.48
C GLY A 107 0.18 7.26 9.29
N ASN A 108 0.00 8.49 9.72
CA ASN A 108 1.04 9.53 9.62
C ASN A 108 2.27 9.17 10.45
N GLU A 109 2.08 8.57 11.62
CA GLU A 109 3.21 8.11 12.46
C GLU A 109 4.00 7.00 11.78
N LEU A 110 3.32 6.08 11.11
CA LEU A 110 4.00 5.04 10.34
C LEU A 110 4.85 5.62 9.20
N LEU A 111 4.33 6.63 8.50
CA LEU A 111 5.10 7.32 7.44
C LEU A 111 6.31 8.04 8.01
N ARG A 112 6.17 8.67 9.18
CA ARG A 112 7.28 9.32 9.88
C ARG A 112 8.36 8.30 10.23
N GLN A 113 7.96 7.15 10.77
CA GLN A 113 8.90 6.09 11.13
C GLN A 113 9.65 5.55 9.92
N ALA A 114 8.95 5.35 8.79
CA ALA A 114 9.59 4.88 7.57
C ALA A 114 10.71 5.81 7.12
N ASN A 115 10.46 7.12 7.14
CA ASN A 115 11.48 8.12 6.80
C ASN A 115 12.64 8.12 7.81
N GLN A 116 12.35 7.97 9.10
CA GLN A 116 13.38 7.94 10.14
C GLN A 116 14.27 6.69 10.04
N GLU A 117 13.68 5.56 9.71
CA GLU A 117 14.43 4.30 9.60
C GLU A 117 15.29 4.24 8.35
N GLN A 118 14.83 4.86 7.26
CA GLN A 118 15.58 4.92 6.00
C GLN A 118 15.59 6.36 5.47
N PRO A 119 16.38 7.25 6.09
CA PRO A 119 16.36 8.68 5.74
C PRO A 119 16.90 8.97 4.33
N ASP A 120 17.66 8.06 3.74
CA ASP A 120 18.18 8.20 2.39
C ASP A 120 17.22 7.71 1.32
N ASP A 121 16.09 7.10 1.70
CA ASP A 121 15.07 6.66 0.75
C ASP A 121 14.31 7.88 0.23
N LYS A 122 14.46 8.15 -1.06
CA LYS A 122 13.88 9.34 -1.69
C LYS A 122 12.36 9.35 -1.67
N ILE A 123 11.75 8.18 -1.80
CA ILE A 123 10.28 8.06 -1.80
C ILE A 123 9.74 8.30 -0.40
N TYR A 124 10.31 7.66 0.61
CA TYR A 124 9.85 7.83 1.99
C TYR A 124 10.01 9.29 2.45
N ARG A 125 11.11 9.92 2.06
CA ARG A 125 11.34 11.33 2.38
C ARG A 125 10.31 12.23 1.73
N MET A 126 10.04 12.04 0.44
CA MET A 126 9.04 12.84 -0.28
C MET A 126 7.65 12.69 0.35
N VAL A 127 7.23 11.47 0.64
CA VAL A 127 5.90 11.21 1.22
C VAL A 127 5.81 11.81 2.62
N TYR A 128 6.87 11.69 3.42
CA TYR A 128 6.91 12.31 4.75
C TYR A 128 6.74 13.81 4.65
N LEU A 129 7.53 14.49 3.79
CA LEU A 129 7.44 15.93 3.62
C LEU A 129 6.08 16.38 3.11
N GLY A 130 5.44 15.58 2.28
CA GLY A 130 4.09 15.88 1.77
C GLY A 130 2.97 15.65 2.78
N SER A 131 3.23 14.87 3.83
CA SER A 131 2.24 14.54 4.86
C SER A 131 2.27 15.48 6.06
N PHE A 132 3.31 16.30 6.18
CA PHE A 132 3.50 17.21 7.29
C PHE A 132 3.75 18.62 6.75
N ASP A 133 3.61 19.62 7.62
CA ASP A 133 3.88 21.00 7.26
C ASP A 133 5.40 21.16 7.06
N SER A 134 5.81 21.30 5.82
CA SER A 134 7.21 21.39 5.45
C SER A 134 7.44 22.57 4.51
N ASP A 135 8.72 22.94 4.33
CA ASP A 135 9.10 23.96 3.38
C ASP A 135 8.77 23.54 1.96
N LYS A 136 8.11 24.40 1.20
CA LYS A 136 7.64 24.11 -0.16
C LYS A 136 8.79 23.80 -1.12
N GLU A 137 9.90 24.50 -0.99
CA GLU A 137 11.06 24.28 -1.86
C GLU A 137 11.72 22.94 -1.53
N GLU A 138 11.85 22.61 -0.26
CA GLU A 138 12.37 21.32 0.17
C GLU A 138 11.49 20.17 -0.34
N TYR A 139 10.18 20.30 -0.24
CA TYR A 139 9.24 19.29 -0.74
C TYR A 139 9.36 19.15 -2.25
N ARG A 140 9.39 20.25 -2.99
CA ARG A 140 9.53 20.23 -4.45
C ARG A 140 10.83 19.54 -4.88
N GLN A 141 11.92 19.82 -4.20
CA GLN A 141 13.20 19.16 -4.47
C GLN A 141 13.10 17.67 -4.20
N ALA A 142 12.42 17.28 -3.12
CA ALA A 142 12.21 15.87 -2.81
C ALA A 142 11.38 15.16 -3.89
N GLU A 143 10.37 15.84 -4.45
CA GLU A 143 9.57 15.27 -5.56
C GLU A 143 10.43 15.01 -6.80
N LEU A 144 11.30 15.97 -7.15
CA LEU A 144 12.19 15.81 -8.29
C LEU A 144 13.19 14.66 -8.09
N GLU A 145 13.75 14.54 -6.90
CA GLU A 145 14.70 13.48 -6.58
C GLU A 145 14.05 12.10 -6.54
N ALA A 146 12.81 12.02 -6.07
CA ALA A 146 12.10 10.75 -5.95
C ALA A 146 11.63 10.19 -7.29
N SER A 147 11.32 11.05 -8.26
CA SER A 147 10.68 10.64 -9.51
C SER A 147 11.37 9.46 -10.22
N PRO A 148 12.69 9.48 -10.47
CA PRO A 148 13.36 8.35 -11.11
C PRO A 148 13.38 7.09 -10.24
N VAL A 149 13.41 7.25 -8.92
CA VAL A 149 13.37 6.13 -7.98
C VAL A 149 11.99 5.46 -8.01
N VAL A 150 10.91 6.24 -8.09
CA VAL A 150 9.54 5.75 -8.22
C VAL A 150 9.41 4.86 -9.46
N MET A 151 9.87 5.35 -10.61
CA MET A 151 9.74 4.63 -11.87
C MET A 151 10.52 3.32 -11.87
N LYS A 152 11.64 3.27 -11.19
CA LYS A 152 12.45 2.06 -11.05
C LYS A 152 11.84 1.07 -10.06
N ARG A 153 11.44 1.56 -8.88
CA ARG A 153 10.93 0.70 -7.80
C ARG A 153 9.60 0.02 -8.17
N PHE A 154 8.73 0.75 -8.85
CA PHE A 154 7.38 0.28 -9.15
C PHE A 154 7.20 -0.06 -10.64
N GLN A 155 8.22 -0.62 -11.27
CA GLN A 155 8.20 -0.90 -12.72
C GLN A 155 7.45 -2.16 -13.11
N GLY A 156 7.08 -3.02 -12.19
CA GLY A 156 6.45 -4.30 -12.48
C GLY A 156 4.96 -4.23 -12.78
N PRO A 157 4.34 -5.38 -13.07
CA PRO A 157 2.89 -5.47 -13.24
C PRO A 157 2.16 -5.38 -11.90
N GLY A 158 0.83 -5.27 -11.94
CA GLY A 158 -0.02 -5.31 -10.78
C GLY A 158 -0.47 -3.93 -10.31
N LEU A 159 -1.53 -3.94 -9.49
CA LEU A 159 -2.20 -2.72 -9.02
C LEU A 159 -1.29 -1.83 -8.17
N LEU A 160 -0.53 -2.41 -7.25
CA LEU A 160 0.36 -1.65 -6.38
C LEU A 160 1.39 -0.86 -7.20
N ASN A 161 2.05 -1.54 -8.11
CA ASN A 161 3.09 -0.90 -8.92
C ASN A 161 2.51 0.19 -9.81
N ARG A 162 1.38 -0.09 -10.48
CA ARG A 162 0.71 0.88 -11.33
C ARG A 162 0.26 2.11 -10.55
N TYR A 163 -0.36 1.89 -9.38
CA TYR A 163 -0.84 2.96 -8.52
C TYR A 163 0.31 3.89 -8.10
N PHE A 164 1.39 3.34 -7.56
CA PHE A 164 2.48 4.19 -7.07
C PHE A 164 3.23 4.88 -8.20
N ARG A 165 3.35 4.27 -9.38
CA ARG A 165 3.89 4.98 -10.55
C ARG A 165 3.08 6.23 -10.89
N GLN A 166 1.76 6.14 -10.77
CA GLN A 166 0.86 7.25 -11.09
C GLN A 166 0.87 8.35 -10.04
N VAL A 167 0.81 7.98 -8.76
CA VAL A 167 0.61 8.96 -7.70
C VAL A 167 1.90 9.53 -7.14
N LEU A 168 3.03 8.83 -7.28
CA LEU A 168 4.31 9.28 -6.72
C LEU A 168 5.28 9.86 -7.75
N ASN A 169 4.99 9.75 -9.04
CA ASN A 169 5.81 10.37 -10.07
C ASN A 169 5.37 11.83 -10.26
N ARG A 170 5.91 12.72 -9.44
CA ARG A 170 5.47 14.12 -9.31
C ARG A 170 6.49 15.11 -9.86
N LYS A 171 7.06 14.81 -11.01
CA LYS A 171 8.01 15.73 -11.64
C LYS A 171 7.26 16.84 -12.38
N LYS A 172 7.37 18.06 -11.86
CA LYS A 172 6.88 19.27 -12.52
C LYS A 172 7.87 20.40 -12.36
#